data_5914d97a53ab52d61c69fd6ea00dd43f
#
_entry.id   5914d97a53ab52d61c69fd6ea00dd43f
#
_cell.length_a   1.000
_cell.length_b   1.000
_cell.length_c   1.000
_cell.angle_alpha   90.00
_cell.angle_beta   90.00
_cell.angle_gamma   90.00
#
_symmetry.space_group_name_H-M   'P 1'
#
loop_
_entity.id
_entity.type
_entity.pdbx_description
1 polymer ?
#
loop_
_entity_poly.entity_id
_entity_poly.type
_entity_poly.pdbx_seq_one_letter_code
_entity_poly.pdbx_strand_id
1 'polypeptide(L)'
;MTGLHYKPTAAELVAAVAEFLETEVRDGTGPDDRAAALRFHARVAANVLRTVERELLDDTADEPLRVMRTLGYDDEAELAAAIRAGDCGDEVVPALHALVRHRLRVAHPGYEQQ
;
A
#
# COMPACT_ATOMS: atom_id res chain seq x y z
N MET A 1 15.36 5.82 -3.78
CA MET A 1 15.56 5.54 -5.18
C MET A 1 15.69 6.83 -5.97
N THR A 2 16.64 6.88 -6.79
CA THR A 2 16.97 8.08 -7.54
C THR A 2 16.82 7.84 -9.03
N GLY A 3 15.71 7.43 -9.48
CA GLY A 3 15.46 7.30 -10.91
C GLY A 3 15.02 8.61 -11.51
N LEU A 4 14.91 8.60 -12.82
CA LEU A 4 14.31 9.70 -13.54
C LEU A 4 12.80 9.61 -13.36
N HIS A 5 12.19 10.75 -13.06
CA HIS A 5 10.75 10.82 -12.90
C HIS A 5 10.18 11.82 -13.86
N TYR A 6 9.47 11.35 -14.84
CA TYR A 6 8.81 12.21 -15.81
C TYR A 6 7.46 12.68 -15.28
N LYS A 7 7.00 13.82 -15.77
CA LYS A 7 5.66 14.30 -15.45
C LYS A 7 4.67 13.83 -16.52
N PRO A 8 3.47 13.40 -16.13
CA PRO A 8 3.05 13.19 -14.76
C PRO A 8 3.76 11.99 -14.14
N THR A 9 3.94 12.02 -12.82
CA THR A 9 4.53 10.89 -12.10
C THR A 9 3.54 9.73 -12.00
N ALA A 10 4.04 8.55 -11.62
CA ALA A 10 3.17 7.40 -11.39
C ALA A 10 2.09 7.72 -10.34
N ALA A 11 2.46 8.38 -9.25
CA ALA A 11 1.51 8.77 -8.23
C ALA A 11 0.45 9.72 -8.78
N GLU A 12 0.84 10.68 -9.61
CA GLU A 12 -0.09 11.62 -10.22
C GLU A 12 -1.05 10.92 -11.17
N LEU A 13 -0.56 9.95 -11.94
CA LEU A 13 -1.42 9.18 -12.85
C LEU A 13 -2.43 8.33 -12.08
N VAL A 14 -1.99 7.67 -11.03
CA VAL A 14 -2.87 6.87 -10.19
C VAL A 14 -3.93 7.75 -9.54
N ALA A 15 -3.52 8.91 -9.02
CA ALA A 15 -4.46 9.85 -8.41
C ALA A 15 -5.51 10.35 -9.41
N ALA A 16 -5.09 10.63 -10.64
CA ALA A 16 -6.00 11.08 -11.69
C ALA A 16 -7.05 10.03 -12.03
N VAL A 17 -6.64 8.76 -12.14
CA VAL A 17 -7.58 7.67 -12.39
C VAL A 17 -8.52 7.48 -11.21
N ALA A 18 -8.00 7.55 -9.98
CA ALA A 18 -8.84 7.44 -8.79
C ALA A 18 -9.90 8.55 -8.77
N GLU A 19 -9.51 9.78 -9.06
CA GLU A 19 -10.44 10.91 -9.11
C GLU A 19 -11.52 10.70 -10.18
N PHE A 20 -11.13 10.22 -11.35
CA PHE A 20 -12.09 9.93 -12.41
C PHE A 20 -13.13 8.92 -11.94
N LEU A 21 -12.70 7.85 -11.27
CA LEU A 21 -13.60 6.83 -10.75
C LEU A 21 -14.50 7.37 -9.64
N GLU A 22 -13.96 8.27 -8.81
CA GLU A 22 -14.71 8.84 -7.68
C GLU A 22 -15.76 9.83 -8.14
N THR A 23 -15.59 10.47 -9.29
CA THR A 23 -16.48 11.52 -9.76
C THR A 23 -17.25 11.11 -11.01
N GLU A 24 -16.54 10.93 -12.14
CA GLU A 24 -17.20 10.75 -13.44
C GLU A 24 -17.92 9.41 -13.54
N VAL A 25 -17.33 8.35 -13.04
CA VAL A 25 -17.92 7.01 -13.15
C VAL A 25 -18.96 6.81 -12.06
N ARG A 26 -18.59 7.05 -10.80
CA ARG A 26 -19.51 6.82 -9.68
C ARG A 26 -20.73 7.73 -9.73
N ASP A 27 -20.51 9.01 -9.98
CA ASP A 27 -21.59 10.01 -9.93
C ASP A 27 -22.36 10.11 -11.24
N GLY A 28 -21.75 9.68 -12.35
CA GLY A 28 -22.35 9.78 -13.67
C GLY A 28 -23.23 8.60 -14.06
N THR A 29 -23.33 7.56 -13.24
CA THR A 29 -24.15 6.39 -13.53
C THR A 29 -25.61 6.62 -13.11
N GLY A 30 -26.51 5.90 -13.76
CA GLY A 30 -27.94 6.05 -13.50
C GLY A 30 -28.41 5.32 -12.25
N PRO A 31 -29.75 5.27 -12.03
CA PRO A 31 -30.31 4.75 -10.79
C PRO A 31 -30.63 3.26 -10.76
N ASP A 32 -30.39 2.50 -11.83
CA ASP A 32 -30.76 1.10 -11.86
C ASP A 32 -29.74 0.21 -11.12
N ASP A 33 -30.06 -1.09 -10.98
CA ASP A 33 -29.21 -2.02 -10.24
C ASP A 33 -27.85 -2.19 -10.87
N ARG A 34 -27.74 -2.15 -12.19
CA ARG A 34 -26.48 -2.25 -12.90
C ARG A 34 -25.62 -1.01 -12.62
N ALA A 35 -26.26 0.16 -12.60
CA ALA A 35 -25.55 1.40 -12.27
C ALA A 35 -25.10 1.38 -10.82
N ALA A 36 -25.91 0.82 -9.91
CA ALA A 36 -25.53 0.71 -8.50
C ALA A 36 -24.31 -0.19 -8.34
N ALA A 37 -24.26 -1.32 -9.06
CA ALA A 37 -23.11 -2.22 -9.04
C ALA A 37 -21.86 -1.52 -9.59
N LEU A 38 -22.01 -0.76 -10.67
CA LEU A 38 -20.90 -0.01 -11.25
C LEU A 38 -20.37 1.04 -10.28
N ARG A 39 -21.27 1.76 -9.62
CA ARG A 39 -20.85 2.75 -8.60
C ARG A 39 -20.07 2.09 -7.47
N PHE A 40 -20.53 0.93 -7.01
CA PHE A 40 -19.84 0.20 -5.95
C PHE A 40 -18.44 -0.22 -6.42
N HIS A 41 -18.34 -0.80 -7.61
CA HIS A 41 -17.05 -1.25 -8.14
C HIS A 41 -16.10 -0.07 -8.39
N ALA A 42 -16.63 1.06 -8.85
CA ALA A 42 -15.82 2.26 -9.04
C ALA A 42 -15.25 2.76 -7.71
N ARG A 43 -16.05 2.73 -6.65
CA ARG A 43 -15.60 3.15 -5.33
C ARG A 43 -14.51 2.21 -4.81
N VAL A 44 -14.68 0.90 -4.95
CA VAL A 44 -13.68 -0.06 -4.53
C VAL A 44 -12.38 0.14 -5.31
N ALA A 45 -12.48 0.30 -6.63
CA ALA A 45 -11.29 0.53 -7.47
C ALA A 45 -10.58 1.82 -7.09
N ALA A 46 -11.34 2.89 -6.82
CA ALA A 46 -10.75 4.16 -6.39
C ALA A 46 -10.00 3.99 -5.06
N ASN A 47 -10.58 3.26 -4.11
CA ASN A 47 -9.94 3.02 -2.82
C ASN A 47 -8.63 2.25 -2.97
N VAL A 48 -8.61 1.25 -3.85
CA VAL A 48 -7.38 0.50 -4.14
C VAL A 48 -6.33 1.41 -4.75
N LEU A 49 -6.73 2.26 -5.70
CA LEU A 49 -5.79 3.20 -6.32
C LEU A 49 -5.26 4.23 -5.34
N ARG A 50 -6.07 4.67 -4.38
CA ARG A 50 -5.58 5.58 -3.33
C ARG A 50 -4.55 4.89 -2.45
N THR A 51 -4.72 3.60 -2.18
CA THR A 51 -3.71 2.82 -1.45
C THR A 51 -2.40 2.77 -2.23
N VAL A 52 -2.46 2.51 -3.53
CA VAL A 52 -1.27 2.50 -4.39
C VAL A 52 -0.60 3.86 -4.41
N GLU A 53 -1.41 4.93 -4.49
CA GLU A 53 -0.88 6.30 -4.44
C GLU A 53 -0.08 6.53 -3.15
N ARG A 54 -0.63 6.13 -2.01
CA ARG A 54 0.06 6.28 -0.74
C ARG A 54 1.37 5.47 -0.69
N GLU A 55 1.36 4.26 -1.25
CA GLU A 55 2.57 3.45 -1.36
C GLU A 55 3.64 4.14 -2.19
N LEU A 56 3.25 4.71 -3.33
CA LEU A 56 4.19 5.39 -4.21
C LEU A 56 4.79 6.64 -3.59
N LEU A 57 4.02 7.31 -2.73
CA LEU A 57 4.46 8.53 -2.06
C LEU A 57 5.14 8.26 -0.71
N ASP A 58 5.08 7.03 -0.23
CA ASP A 58 5.60 6.69 1.09
C ASP A 58 7.12 6.80 1.15
N ASP A 59 7.61 7.44 2.19
CA ASP A 59 9.03 7.57 2.47
C ASP A 59 9.37 7.06 3.87
N THR A 60 8.49 6.27 4.49
CA THR A 60 8.65 5.82 5.87
C THR A 60 9.13 4.38 5.98
N ALA A 61 9.63 3.79 4.87
CA ALA A 61 10.10 2.40 4.87
C ALA A 61 11.45 2.21 5.56
N ASP A 62 12.15 3.28 5.93
CA ASP A 62 13.51 3.19 6.46
C ASP A 62 13.58 2.41 7.76
N GLU A 63 12.62 2.60 8.67
CA GLU A 63 12.62 1.92 9.95
C GLU A 63 12.47 0.39 9.81
N PRO A 64 11.44 -0.14 9.13
CA PRO A 64 11.34 -1.59 8.99
C PRO A 64 12.52 -2.19 8.21
N LEU A 65 13.04 -1.49 7.20
CA LEU A 65 14.21 -1.97 6.48
C LEU A 65 15.43 -2.04 7.38
N ARG A 66 15.63 -1.04 8.23
CA ARG A 66 16.76 -1.02 9.17
C ARG A 66 16.64 -2.16 10.16
N VAL A 67 15.45 -2.42 10.69
CA VAL A 67 15.25 -3.50 11.64
C VAL A 67 15.55 -4.85 10.98
N MET A 68 15.06 -5.07 9.75
CA MET A 68 15.37 -6.31 9.02
C MET A 68 16.85 -6.47 8.77
N ARG A 69 17.55 -5.40 8.37
CA ARG A 69 18.99 -5.45 8.09
C ARG A 69 19.80 -5.73 9.35
N THR A 70 19.36 -5.24 10.48
CA THR A 70 20.00 -5.53 11.76
C THR A 70 19.99 -7.03 12.04
N LEU A 71 18.94 -7.73 11.59
CA LEU A 71 18.82 -9.17 11.74
C LEU A 71 19.52 -9.95 10.61
N GLY A 72 20.06 -9.26 9.61
CA GLY A 72 20.78 -9.91 8.52
C GLY A 72 19.97 -10.16 7.26
N TYR A 73 18.78 -9.56 7.14
CA TYR A 73 17.92 -9.74 5.97
C TYR A 73 17.85 -8.45 5.18
N ASP A 74 18.08 -8.52 3.87
CA ASP A 74 18.09 -7.34 3.01
C ASP A 74 16.69 -6.89 2.64
N ASP A 75 15.73 -7.81 2.59
CA ASP A 75 14.37 -7.48 2.22
C ASP A 75 13.36 -8.42 2.89
N GLU A 76 12.09 -8.12 2.71
CA GLU A 76 11.00 -8.89 3.30
C GLU A 76 10.94 -10.31 2.76
N ALA A 77 11.29 -10.52 1.49
CA ALA A 77 11.27 -11.84 0.89
C ALA A 77 12.31 -12.76 1.53
N GLU A 78 13.49 -12.24 1.84
CA GLU A 78 14.53 -13.02 2.54
C GLU A 78 14.07 -13.39 3.95
N LEU A 79 13.47 -12.43 4.66
CA LEU A 79 12.96 -12.69 6.00
C LEU A 79 11.86 -13.76 5.96
N ALA A 80 10.93 -13.65 5.04
CA ALA A 80 9.85 -14.62 4.88
C ALA A 80 10.38 -16.01 4.58
N ALA A 81 11.39 -16.11 3.72
CA ALA A 81 12.00 -17.38 3.38
C ALA A 81 12.67 -18.01 4.60
N ALA A 82 13.38 -17.23 5.41
CA ALA A 82 14.03 -17.72 6.62
C ALA A 82 13.01 -18.22 7.64
N ILE A 83 11.89 -17.51 7.78
CA ILE A 83 10.83 -17.95 8.69
C ILE A 83 10.24 -19.28 8.23
N ARG A 84 9.95 -19.40 6.94
CA ARG A 84 9.39 -20.65 6.39
C ARG A 84 10.36 -21.83 6.54
N ALA A 85 11.66 -21.56 6.47
CA ALA A 85 12.68 -22.59 6.64
C ALA A 85 12.91 -22.98 8.10
N GLY A 86 12.32 -22.26 9.05
CA GLY A 86 12.51 -22.54 10.47
C GLY A 86 13.82 -22.01 11.03
N ASP A 87 14.46 -21.08 10.32
CA ASP A 87 15.76 -20.52 10.73
C ASP A 87 15.64 -19.37 11.72
N CYS A 88 14.42 -18.97 12.07
CA CYS A 88 14.19 -17.81 12.92
C CYS A 88 13.56 -18.19 14.25
N GLY A 89 13.99 -17.53 15.31
CA GLY A 89 13.35 -17.60 16.63
C GLY A 89 12.59 -16.29 16.90
N ASP A 90 12.45 -15.99 18.20
CA ASP A 90 11.67 -14.81 18.62
C ASP A 90 12.34 -13.49 18.27
N GLU A 91 13.59 -13.50 17.87
CA GLU A 91 14.34 -12.29 17.52
C GLU A 91 13.74 -11.54 16.33
N VAL A 92 12.91 -12.21 15.52
CA VAL A 92 12.28 -11.54 14.36
C VAL A 92 10.98 -10.82 14.70
N VAL A 93 10.44 -11.01 15.92
CA VAL A 93 9.15 -10.42 16.28
C VAL A 93 9.14 -8.88 16.16
N PRO A 94 10.17 -8.15 16.65
CA PRO A 94 10.18 -6.70 16.46
C PRO A 94 10.18 -6.28 15.02
N ALA A 95 10.87 -7.03 14.14
CA ALA A 95 10.87 -6.73 12.70
C ALA A 95 9.49 -6.95 12.10
N LEU A 96 8.81 -8.03 12.49
CA LEU A 96 7.44 -8.28 12.01
C LEU A 96 6.48 -7.18 12.45
N HIS A 97 6.60 -6.73 13.69
CA HIS A 97 5.78 -5.62 14.19
C HIS A 97 6.03 -4.33 13.41
N ALA A 98 7.30 -4.03 13.12
CA ALA A 98 7.65 -2.83 12.34
C ALA A 98 7.06 -2.90 10.93
N LEU A 99 7.13 -4.08 10.30
CA LEU A 99 6.56 -4.28 8.96
C LEU A 99 5.05 -4.12 8.96
N VAL A 100 4.37 -4.71 9.94
CA VAL A 100 2.92 -4.61 10.04
C VAL A 100 2.49 -3.16 10.28
N ARG A 101 3.15 -2.45 11.20
CA ARG A 101 2.84 -1.05 11.46
C ARG A 101 3.02 -0.20 10.22
N HIS A 102 4.12 -0.41 9.48
CA HIS A 102 4.36 0.32 8.24
C HIS A 102 3.27 0.05 7.22
N ARG A 103 2.92 -1.21 7.02
CA ARG A 103 1.90 -1.60 6.06
C ARG A 103 0.54 -1.02 6.41
N LEU A 104 0.18 -1.01 7.68
CA LEU A 104 -1.08 -0.41 8.13
C LEU A 104 -1.08 1.11 7.93
N ARG A 105 0.06 1.76 8.20
CA ARG A 105 0.16 3.21 8.01
C ARG A 105 -0.08 3.60 6.55
N VAL A 106 0.46 2.83 5.62
CA VAL A 106 0.32 3.10 4.19
C VAL A 106 -1.08 2.76 3.69
N ALA A 107 -1.58 1.58 4.02
CA ALA A 107 -2.86 1.09 3.50
C ALA A 107 -4.07 1.65 4.25
N HIS A 108 -3.96 1.82 5.57
CA HIS A 108 -5.06 2.26 6.43
C HIS A 108 -4.56 3.30 7.43
N PRO A 109 -4.36 4.56 6.99
CA PRO A 109 -3.83 5.60 7.88
C PRO A 109 -4.66 5.74 9.14
N GLY A 110 -3.98 5.74 10.29
CA GLY A 110 -4.61 5.86 11.59
C GLY A 110 -5.01 4.54 12.24
N TYR A 111 -5.03 3.46 11.49
CA TYR A 111 -5.44 2.15 12.03
C TYR A 111 -4.49 1.66 13.11
N GLU A 112 -3.20 1.91 12.94
CA GLU A 112 -2.18 1.47 13.88
C GLU A 112 -2.27 2.14 15.25
N GLN A 113 -3.08 3.18 15.37
CA GLN A 113 -3.26 3.93 16.61
C GLN A 113 -4.47 3.46 17.43
N GLN A 114 -5.16 2.45 16.96
CA GLN A 114 -6.35 1.93 17.64
C GLN A 114 -6.02 0.80 18.61
#